data_cb27288f03382532cb4401749d374553
#
_entry.id   cb27288f03382532cb4401749d374553
#
_cell.length_a   1.000
_cell.length_b   1.000
_cell.length_c   1.000
_cell.angle_alpha   90.00
_cell.angle_beta   90.00
_cell.angle_gamma   90.00
#
_symmetry.space_group_name_H-M   'P 1'
#
loop_
_entity.id
_entity.type
_entity.pdbx_description
1 polymer ?
#
loop_
_entity_poly.entity_id
_entity_poly.type
_entity_poly.pdbx_seq_one_letter_code
_entity_poly.pdbx_strand_id
1 'polypeptide(L)'
;MAPMKWTASACACDQPRNRSVYLRVCVGFASIVIGLLCSLPAHAQWQLLASDSQGHFFFDAAVQPEGEQVNLWRMTDFAEPLTNLEGKEVRSEKLRTTIDCRQAKLADSQVTRYAGVQASGDVMNHYETPLRFTRIAPDSVDALLMQKVCVH
;
A
#
# COMPACT_ATOMS: atom_id res chain seq x y z
N MET A 1 0.86 -48.51 2.31
CA MET A 1 1.02 -47.09 2.68
C MET A 1 1.18 -47.01 4.19
N ALA A 2 2.40 -46.79 4.68
CA ALA A 2 2.74 -46.79 6.10
C ALA A 2 2.86 -45.32 6.60
N PRO A 3 2.37 -44.95 7.79
CA PRO A 3 2.46 -43.59 8.30
C PRO A 3 3.86 -43.31 8.85
N MET A 4 4.44 -42.21 8.44
CA MET A 4 5.70 -41.69 8.93
C MET A 4 5.54 -41.18 10.37
N LYS A 5 6.23 -41.84 11.32
CA LYS A 5 6.32 -41.39 12.72
C LYS A 5 7.41 -40.33 12.83
N TRP A 6 7.05 -39.14 13.25
CA TRP A 6 7.99 -38.11 13.69
C TRP A 6 8.42 -38.39 15.13
N THR A 7 9.67 -38.73 15.32
CA THR A 7 10.30 -38.85 16.65
C THR A 7 10.82 -37.47 17.06
N ALA A 8 10.20 -36.89 18.10
CA ALA A 8 10.73 -35.71 18.77
C ALA A 8 12.02 -36.07 19.52
N SER A 9 13.17 -35.57 19.06
CA SER A 9 14.42 -35.60 19.80
C SER A 9 14.34 -34.61 20.96
N ALA A 10 14.23 -35.15 22.17
CA ALA A 10 14.35 -34.38 23.41
C ALA A 10 15.84 -34.01 23.59
N CYS A 11 16.15 -32.70 23.52
CA CYS A 11 17.42 -32.18 23.99
C CYS A 11 17.45 -32.26 25.53
N ALA A 12 18.22 -33.23 26.05
CA ALA A 12 18.57 -33.31 27.46
C ALA A 12 19.56 -32.18 27.77
N CYS A 13 19.13 -31.14 28.46
CA CYS A 13 20.03 -30.15 29.07
C CYS A 13 20.56 -30.72 30.37
N ASP A 14 21.84 -31.07 30.39
CA ASP A 14 22.59 -31.37 31.59
C ASP A 14 22.65 -30.13 32.51
N GLN A 15 22.34 -30.29 33.79
CA GLN A 15 22.16 -29.18 34.75
C GLN A 15 23.47 -28.83 35.45
N PRO A 16 24.10 -27.70 35.24
CA PRO A 16 25.11 -27.18 36.15
C PRO A 16 24.45 -26.41 37.31
N ARG A 17 25.01 -26.59 38.45
CA ARG A 17 24.58 -26.27 39.83
C ARG A 17 24.47 -24.78 40.20
N ASN A 18 24.25 -23.86 39.25
CA ASN A 18 24.16 -22.42 39.56
C ASN A 18 22.99 -21.75 38.84
N ARG A 19 21.79 -21.85 39.43
CA ARG A 19 20.49 -21.41 38.88
C ARG A 19 20.34 -19.91 38.67
N SER A 20 21.15 -19.05 39.29
CA SER A 20 20.90 -17.61 39.30
C SER A 20 21.48 -16.82 38.11
N VAL A 21 22.51 -17.32 37.48
CA VAL A 21 23.20 -16.57 36.40
C VAL A 21 22.57 -16.83 35.02
N TYR A 22 22.16 -18.09 34.79
CA TYR A 22 21.59 -18.49 33.48
C TYR A 22 20.17 -17.93 33.23
N LEU A 23 19.38 -17.75 34.30
CA LEU A 23 18.01 -17.20 34.13
C LEU A 23 18.00 -15.75 33.63
N ARG A 24 19.02 -14.96 33.99
CA ARG A 24 19.14 -13.57 33.53
C ARG A 24 19.62 -13.44 32.07
N VAL A 25 20.45 -14.38 31.61
CA VAL A 25 20.97 -14.40 30.24
C VAL A 25 19.89 -14.87 29.25
N CYS A 26 19.13 -15.92 29.58
CA CYS A 26 18.07 -16.42 28.72
C CYS A 26 16.92 -15.41 28.51
N VAL A 27 16.55 -14.63 29.52
CA VAL A 27 15.51 -13.60 29.40
C VAL A 27 15.95 -12.44 28.50
N GLY A 28 17.25 -12.08 28.56
CA GLY A 28 17.81 -11.02 27.70
C GLY A 28 17.84 -11.38 26.21
N PHE A 29 18.18 -12.61 25.86
CA PHE A 29 18.21 -13.07 24.47
C PHE A 29 16.81 -13.27 23.86
N ALA A 30 15.83 -13.77 24.63
CA ALA A 30 14.46 -13.92 24.19
C ALA A 30 13.81 -12.57 23.86
N SER A 31 14.11 -11.51 24.61
CA SER A 31 13.57 -10.16 24.36
C SER A 31 14.11 -9.50 23.08
N ILE A 32 15.36 -9.79 22.71
CA ILE A 32 15.97 -9.23 21.49
C ILE A 32 15.41 -9.90 20.22
N VAL A 33 15.14 -11.21 20.27
CA VAL A 33 14.59 -11.94 19.10
C VAL A 33 13.15 -11.54 18.81
N ILE A 34 12.33 -11.26 19.83
CA ILE A 34 10.93 -10.82 19.64
C ILE A 34 10.86 -9.40 19.06
N GLY A 35 11.81 -8.53 19.37
CA GLY A 35 11.87 -7.16 18.83
C GLY A 35 12.21 -7.09 17.33
N LEU A 36 12.91 -8.09 16.77
CA LEU A 36 13.32 -8.09 15.36
C LEU A 36 12.22 -8.58 14.40
N LEU A 37 11.16 -9.22 14.89
CA LEU A 37 10.09 -9.79 14.06
C LEU A 37 8.94 -8.83 13.77
N CYS A 38 8.93 -7.62 14.36
CA CYS A 38 7.81 -6.66 14.23
C CYS A 38 8.02 -5.54 13.20
N SER A 39 9.12 -5.52 12.46
CA SER A 39 9.35 -4.51 11.41
C SER A 39 9.03 -5.05 10.02
N LEU A 40 7.78 -5.46 9.80
CA LEU A 40 7.27 -5.63 8.44
C LEU A 40 7.06 -4.23 7.84
N PRO A 41 7.72 -3.88 6.73
CA PRO A 41 7.44 -2.63 6.06
C PRO A 41 5.97 -2.63 5.63
N ALA A 42 5.22 -1.60 6.01
CA ALA A 42 3.88 -1.35 5.50
C ALA A 42 4.03 -0.96 4.02
N HIS A 43 4.01 -1.95 3.13
CA HIS A 43 3.93 -1.69 1.71
C HIS A 43 2.49 -1.29 1.37
N ALA A 44 2.34 -0.18 0.65
CA ALA A 44 1.08 0.17 0.00
C ALA A 44 0.65 -1.04 -0.86
N GLN A 45 -0.53 -1.59 -0.57
CA GLN A 45 -1.06 -2.73 -1.32
C GLN A 45 -1.84 -2.20 -2.53
N TRP A 46 -1.14 -1.96 -3.62
CA TRP A 46 -1.75 -1.56 -4.87
C TRP A 46 -2.64 -2.67 -5.43
N GLN A 47 -3.90 -2.37 -5.65
CA GLN A 47 -4.87 -3.25 -6.29
C GLN A 47 -5.20 -2.70 -7.67
N LEU A 48 -5.17 -3.56 -8.69
CA LEU A 48 -5.62 -3.20 -10.02
C LEU A 48 -7.15 -2.98 -9.99
N LEU A 49 -7.58 -1.80 -10.41
CA LEU A 49 -8.98 -1.43 -10.49
C LEU A 49 -9.55 -1.70 -11.90
N ALA A 50 -8.85 -1.22 -12.90
CA ALA A 50 -9.26 -1.32 -14.30
C ALA A 50 -8.04 -1.22 -15.23
N SER A 51 -8.23 -1.62 -16.50
CA SER A 51 -7.27 -1.42 -17.58
C SER A 51 -8.06 -1.05 -18.84
N ASP A 52 -7.61 -0.03 -19.56
CA ASP A 52 -8.17 0.40 -20.83
C ASP A 52 -7.09 0.91 -21.78
N SER A 53 -7.48 1.61 -22.85
CA SER A 53 -6.55 2.18 -23.82
C SER A 53 -5.72 3.36 -23.28
N GLN A 54 -6.08 3.91 -22.12
CA GLN A 54 -5.33 4.99 -21.47
C GLN A 54 -4.26 4.43 -20.54
N GLY A 55 -4.46 3.21 -19.99
CA GLY A 55 -3.48 2.57 -19.14
C GLY A 55 -4.06 1.60 -18.11
N HIS A 56 -3.28 1.41 -17.04
CA HIS A 56 -3.65 0.59 -15.89
C HIS A 56 -3.90 1.48 -14.69
N PHE A 57 -5.05 1.30 -14.05
CA PHE A 57 -5.50 2.09 -12.90
C PHE A 57 -5.45 1.24 -11.64
N PHE A 58 -4.80 1.77 -10.60
CA PHE A 58 -4.61 1.10 -9.32
C PHE A 58 -5.12 1.99 -8.18
N PHE A 59 -5.46 1.38 -7.08
CA PHE A 59 -5.72 2.07 -5.82
C PHE A 59 -5.05 1.35 -4.64
N ASP A 60 -4.73 2.10 -3.58
CA ASP A 60 -4.21 1.53 -2.34
C ASP A 60 -5.35 0.95 -1.52
N ALA A 61 -5.21 -0.32 -1.12
CA ALA A 61 -6.18 -0.99 -0.27
C ALA A 61 -6.29 -0.37 1.15
N ALA A 62 -5.30 0.42 1.56
CA ALA A 62 -5.31 1.16 2.83
C ALA A 62 -6.20 2.41 2.74
N VAL A 63 -7.49 2.19 2.58
CA VAL A 63 -8.52 3.23 2.51
C VAL A 63 -8.75 3.83 3.90
N GLN A 64 -8.84 5.16 3.99
CA GLN A 64 -9.06 5.89 5.24
C GLN A 64 -10.44 6.55 5.24
N PRO A 65 -11.45 5.94 5.90
CA PRO A 65 -12.77 6.55 6.05
C PRO A 65 -12.71 7.78 6.97
N GLU A 66 -13.39 8.85 6.56
CA GLU A 66 -13.53 10.08 7.33
C GLU A 66 -14.98 10.61 7.20
N GLY A 67 -15.87 10.10 8.04
CA GLY A 67 -17.31 10.40 7.97
C GLY A 67 -17.92 9.88 6.66
N GLU A 68 -18.50 10.78 5.86
CA GLU A 68 -19.06 10.46 4.54
C GLU A 68 -18.01 10.47 3.41
N GLN A 69 -16.76 10.78 3.76
CA GLN A 69 -15.64 10.83 2.81
C GLN A 69 -14.69 9.66 3.01
N VAL A 70 -13.95 9.37 1.95
CA VAL A 70 -12.91 8.35 1.95
C VAL A 70 -11.66 8.94 1.33
N ASN A 71 -10.54 8.85 2.06
CA ASN A 71 -9.23 9.27 1.58
C ASN A 71 -8.42 8.04 1.18
N LEU A 72 -7.81 8.09 0.01
CA LEU A 72 -6.98 7.00 -0.51
C LEU A 72 -5.90 7.52 -1.46
N TRP A 73 -4.96 6.65 -1.79
CA TRP A 73 -4.04 6.84 -2.90
C TRP A 73 -4.53 6.08 -4.13
N ARG A 74 -4.45 6.72 -5.29
CA ARG A 74 -4.62 6.06 -6.58
C ARG A 74 -3.38 6.26 -7.45
N MET A 75 -3.19 5.38 -8.42
CA MET A 75 -2.06 5.42 -9.34
C MET A 75 -2.53 5.02 -10.73
N THR A 76 -1.98 5.68 -11.72
CA THR A 76 -2.18 5.34 -13.14
C THR A 76 -0.84 5.08 -13.80
N ASP A 77 -0.71 3.93 -14.45
CA ASP A 77 0.35 3.67 -15.40
C ASP A 77 -0.19 3.97 -16.80
N PHE A 78 0.38 4.96 -17.47
CA PHE A 78 -0.08 5.37 -18.80
C PHE A 78 0.31 4.34 -19.86
N ALA A 79 -0.63 3.98 -20.74
CA ALA A 79 -0.36 3.09 -21.87
C ALA A 79 0.67 3.72 -22.83
N GLU A 80 0.51 5.02 -23.11
CA GLU A 80 1.47 5.82 -23.85
C GLU A 80 2.07 6.88 -22.93
N PRO A 81 3.40 7.07 -22.91
CA PRO A 81 4.02 8.08 -22.05
C PRO A 81 3.49 9.48 -22.34
N LEU A 82 3.20 10.24 -21.30
CA LEU A 82 2.90 11.67 -21.43
C LEU A 82 4.19 12.46 -21.49
N THR A 83 4.21 13.56 -22.23
CA THR A 83 5.34 14.49 -22.23
C THR A 83 5.04 15.66 -21.31
N ASN A 84 5.93 15.93 -20.35
CA ASN A 84 5.79 17.09 -19.48
C ASN A 84 6.25 18.39 -20.19
N LEU A 85 6.11 19.54 -19.51
CA LEU A 85 6.47 20.85 -20.08
C LEU A 85 7.97 20.98 -20.41
N GLU A 86 8.82 20.12 -19.85
CA GLU A 86 10.26 20.09 -20.11
C GLU A 86 10.64 19.10 -21.22
N GLY A 87 9.65 18.47 -21.87
CA GLY A 87 9.89 17.48 -22.93
C GLY A 87 10.29 16.09 -22.42
N LYS A 88 10.15 15.82 -21.11
CA LYS A 88 10.48 14.53 -20.51
C LYS A 88 9.27 13.61 -20.45
N GLU A 89 9.50 12.32 -20.61
CA GLU A 89 8.46 11.29 -20.53
C GLU A 89 7.99 11.06 -19.10
N VAL A 90 6.67 10.97 -18.91
CA VAL A 90 5.98 10.60 -17.69
C VAL A 90 5.24 9.30 -17.95
N ARG A 91 5.54 8.24 -17.21
CA ARG A 91 4.97 6.92 -17.40
C ARG A 91 3.95 6.52 -16.34
N SER A 92 3.98 7.15 -15.18
CA SER A 92 2.95 6.95 -14.15
C SER A 92 2.68 8.21 -13.35
N GLU A 93 1.50 8.22 -12.73
CA GLU A 93 1.02 9.29 -11.86
C GLU A 93 0.42 8.70 -10.59
N LYS A 94 0.75 9.29 -9.45
CA LYS A 94 0.18 8.95 -8.14
C LYS A 94 -0.57 10.14 -7.60
N LEU A 95 -1.81 9.93 -7.15
CA LEU A 95 -2.74 10.95 -6.69
C LEU A 95 -3.23 10.64 -5.28
N ARG A 96 -3.30 11.66 -4.42
CA ARG A 96 -4.08 11.58 -3.19
C ARG A 96 -5.48 12.08 -3.48
N THR A 97 -6.45 11.19 -3.31
CA THR A 97 -7.85 11.43 -3.69
C THR A 97 -8.75 11.36 -2.47
N THR A 98 -9.68 12.31 -2.38
CA THR A 98 -10.80 12.29 -1.44
C THR A 98 -12.08 12.05 -2.24
N ILE A 99 -12.87 11.04 -1.86
CA ILE A 99 -14.17 10.73 -2.45
C ILE A 99 -15.26 11.06 -1.44
N ASP A 100 -16.22 11.88 -1.82
CA ASP A 100 -17.48 12.07 -1.10
C ASP A 100 -18.48 11.03 -1.62
N CYS A 101 -18.67 9.99 -0.81
CA CYS A 101 -19.50 8.84 -1.16
C CYS A 101 -20.99 9.21 -1.30
N ARG A 102 -21.45 10.19 -0.50
CA ARG A 102 -22.85 10.62 -0.51
C ARG A 102 -23.20 11.46 -1.72
N GLN A 103 -22.28 12.37 -2.10
CA GLN A 103 -22.52 13.30 -3.20
C GLN A 103 -22.02 12.78 -4.55
N ALA A 104 -21.35 11.63 -4.57
CA ALA A 104 -20.68 11.05 -5.74
C ALA A 104 -19.73 12.07 -6.40
N LYS A 105 -18.83 12.64 -5.59
CA LYS A 105 -17.83 13.61 -6.02
C LYS A 105 -16.44 13.16 -5.59
N LEU A 106 -15.42 13.57 -6.32
CA LEU A 106 -14.03 13.37 -5.94
C LEU A 106 -13.21 14.67 -6.08
N ALA A 107 -12.12 14.74 -5.32
CA ALA A 107 -11.12 15.78 -5.42
C ALA A 107 -9.73 15.19 -5.22
N ASP A 108 -8.77 15.63 -6.02
CA ASP A 108 -7.36 15.30 -5.84
C ASP A 108 -6.64 16.45 -5.13
N SER A 109 -5.85 16.12 -4.11
CA SER A 109 -5.12 17.11 -3.30
C SER A 109 -3.61 17.08 -3.55
N GLN A 110 -3.08 15.98 -4.06
CA GLN A 110 -1.66 15.79 -4.26
C GLN A 110 -1.42 14.99 -5.54
N VAL A 111 -0.50 15.45 -6.37
CA VAL A 111 -0.14 14.82 -7.65
C VAL A 111 1.37 14.62 -7.68
N THR A 112 1.81 13.40 -7.96
CA THR A 112 3.23 13.09 -8.19
C THR A 112 3.35 12.27 -9.45
N ARG A 113 4.19 12.72 -10.39
CA ARG A 113 4.44 12.06 -11.67
C ARG A 113 5.83 11.47 -11.72
N TYR A 114 5.98 10.33 -12.35
CA TYR A 114 7.20 9.53 -12.36
C TYR A 114 7.63 9.18 -13.79
N ALA A 115 8.96 9.03 -13.97
CA ALA A 115 9.55 8.61 -15.25
C ALA A 115 9.30 7.12 -15.56
N GLY A 116 9.08 6.29 -14.53
CA GLY A 116 8.81 4.85 -14.66
C GLY A 116 7.36 4.50 -14.34
N VAL A 117 6.98 3.26 -14.63
CA VAL A 117 5.68 2.68 -14.24
C VAL A 117 5.63 2.38 -12.76
N GLN A 118 4.42 2.22 -12.19
CA GLN A 118 4.19 1.88 -10.79
C GLN A 118 4.87 2.85 -9.81
N ALA A 119 4.79 4.14 -10.11
CA ALA A 119 5.38 5.23 -9.33
C ALA A 119 6.88 5.02 -9.06
N SER A 120 7.62 4.53 -10.07
CA SER A 120 9.06 4.26 -9.99
C SER A 120 9.89 5.25 -10.81
N GLY A 121 11.21 5.21 -10.61
CA GLY A 121 12.13 6.10 -11.29
C GLY A 121 12.11 7.53 -10.72
N ASP A 122 12.61 8.47 -11.49
CA ASP A 122 12.72 9.87 -11.06
C ASP A 122 11.35 10.54 -10.93
N VAL A 123 11.21 11.39 -9.92
CA VAL A 123 10.04 12.26 -9.77
C VAL A 123 10.15 13.39 -10.79
N MET A 124 9.22 13.40 -11.73
CA MET A 124 9.18 14.39 -12.82
C MET A 124 8.44 15.67 -12.41
N ASN A 125 7.36 15.54 -11.63
CA ASN A 125 6.58 16.65 -11.08
C ASN A 125 5.98 16.23 -9.74
N HIS A 126 5.91 17.20 -8.82
CA HIS A 126 5.16 17.06 -7.56
C HIS A 126 4.50 18.40 -7.25
N TYR A 127 3.19 18.37 -6.99
CA TYR A 127 2.46 19.57 -6.56
C TYR A 127 1.22 19.20 -5.76
N GLU A 128 0.79 20.16 -4.94
CA GLU A 128 -0.45 20.09 -4.17
C GLU A 128 -1.49 20.98 -4.81
N THR A 129 -2.75 20.56 -4.78
CA THR A 129 -3.88 21.33 -5.28
C THR A 129 -4.92 21.53 -4.17
N PRO A 130 -5.60 22.68 -4.13
CA PRO A 130 -6.76 22.85 -3.27
C PRO A 130 -7.82 21.80 -3.65
N LEU A 131 -8.48 21.21 -2.64
CA LEU A 131 -9.58 20.27 -2.85
C LEU A 131 -10.72 20.94 -3.65
N ARG A 132 -10.87 20.51 -4.89
CA ARG A 132 -11.96 20.93 -5.78
C ARG A 132 -12.78 19.72 -6.16
N PHE A 133 -13.91 19.52 -5.50
CA PHE A 133 -14.79 18.40 -5.76
C PHE A 133 -15.49 18.51 -7.10
N THR A 134 -15.28 17.52 -7.96
CA THR A 134 -15.95 17.33 -9.24
C THR A 134 -16.89 16.13 -9.17
N ARG A 135 -18.00 16.17 -9.91
CA ARG A 135 -18.92 15.05 -9.97
C ARG A 135 -18.28 13.87 -10.70
N ILE A 136 -18.40 12.69 -10.14
CA ILE A 136 -17.95 11.44 -10.76
C ILE A 136 -18.90 11.12 -11.92
N ALA A 137 -18.33 10.95 -13.12
CA ALA A 137 -19.09 10.56 -14.30
C ALA A 137 -19.53 9.09 -14.20
N PRO A 138 -20.77 8.76 -14.58
CA PRO A 138 -21.17 7.37 -14.73
C PRO A 138 -20.26 6.63 -15.70
N ASP A 139 -20.07 5.32 -15.48
CA ASP A 139 -19.29 4.41 -16.33
C ASP A 139 -17.81 4.81 -16.49
N SER A 140 -17.28 5.64 -15.57
CA SER A 140 -15.88 6.01 -15.51
C SER A 140 -15.09 5.10 -14.57
N VAL A 141 -13.76 5.14 -14.68
CA VAL A 141 -12.85 4.47 -13.73
C VAL A 141 -13.06 5.00 -12.30
N ASP A 142 -13.36 6.30 -12.16
CA ASP A 142 -13.68 6.89 -10.86
C ASP A 142 -14.99 6.37 -10.27
N ALA A 143 -15.99 6.04 -11.11
CA ALA A 143 -17.22 5.39 -10.64
C ALA A 143 -16.96 3.96 -10.15
N LEU A 144 -16.10 3.21 -10.82
CA LEU A 144 -15.65 1.89 -10.36
C LEU A 144 -14.90 1.99 -9.04
N LEU A 145 -14.02 2.99 -8.89
CA LEU A 145 -13.29 3.23 -7.65
C LEU A 145 -14.26 3.53 -6.51
N MET A 146 -15.19 4.45 -6.71
CA MET A 146 -16.21 4.80 -5.71
C MET A 146 -16.99 3.56 -5.26
N GLN A 147 -17.43 2.70 -6.19
CA GLN A 147 -18.12 1.45 -5.86
C GLN A 147 -17.27 0.49 -5.02
N LYS A 148 -15.95 0.50 -5.21
CA LYS A 148 -15.02 -0.35 -4.44
C LYS A 148 -14.79 0.14 -3.02
N VAL A 149 -14.70 1.45 -2.82
CA VAL A 149 -14.25 2.03 -1.55
C VAL A 149 -15.39 2.61 -0.69
N CYS A 150 -16.52 3.00 -1.29
CA CYS A 150 -17.70 3.47 -0.59
C CYS A 150 -18.63 2.29 -0.22
N VAL A 151 -18.13 1.37 0.59
CA VAL A 151 -18.95 0.25 1.09
C VAL A 151 -19.75 0.77 2.29
N HIS A 152 -21.07 0.69 2.21
CA HIS A 152 -22.00 1.04 3.29
C HIS A 152 -22.42 -0.19 4.08
#